data_7e10067d81c11b9eec446dd5b3925060
#
_entry.id   7e10067d81c11b9eec446dd5b3925060
#
_cell.length_a   1.000
_cell.length_b   1.000
_cell.length_c   1.000
_cell.angle_alpha   90.00
_cell.angle_beta   90.00
_cell.angle_gamma   90.00
#
_symmetry.space_group_name_H-M   'P 1'
#
loop_
_entity.id
_entity.type
_entity.pdbx_description
1 polymer ?
#
loop_
_entity_poly.entity_id
_entity_poly.type
_entity_poly.pdbx_seq_one_letter_code
_entity_poly.pdbx_strand_id
1 'polypeptide(L)'
;MIEPTIARPGIDPTFKALLDTFPITFNAADGVEVARSRLRLLKVPPELLPELRIEDRTVGYGEVSDIPVRIYWPPSDDEVDEAPPIVVFYHGGGFCLGDLETHDPVARSHALGAEAIVVSVDYRLAPEHPYPAGVNDCWAALRWVAENAAELGGDPNRIAVAGDSAGGNLAAVMAHLARDNADQGGPALTFQLLWYPVVTADLSLPSFTENAFAPILDRDVIDAFLLWYLPDTDITDPTALPITLAPANAADLSGLPPAYIGTAEHDPLRDDGARYAELLNLAGVPAELSNEPTLVHGYANFALVIPAAAEATSRGIAALRKALHP
;
A
#
# COMPACT_ATOMS: atom_id res chain seq x y z
N MET A 1 25.76 -31.62 12.05
CA MET A 1 24.32 -31.86 12.24
C MET A 1 23.63 -30.95 11.26
N ILE A 2 22.88 -31.47 10.31
CA ILE A 2 22.06 -30.68 9.39
C ILE A 2 20.87 -30.25 10.23
N GLU A 3 20.70 -28.93 10.46
CA GLU A 3 19.49 -28.43 11.09
C GLU A 3 18.29 -28.90 10.25
N PRO A 4 17.21 -29.39 10.87
CA PRO A 4 16.01 -29.76 10.12
C PRO A 4 15.52 -28.52 9.39
N THR A 5 15.52 -28.59 8.07
CA THR A 5 14.85 -27.59 7.24
C THR A 5 13.38 -27.56 7.67
N ILE A 6 12.94 -26.51 8.35
CA ILE A 6 11.53 -26.35 8.69
C ILE A 6 10.79 -26.26 7.36
N ALA A 7 9.89 -27.23 7.11
CA ALA A 7 9.12 -27.24 5.88
C ALA A 7 8.30 -25.94 5.81
N ARG A 8 8.33 -25.26 4.66
CA ARG A 8 7.53 -24.07 4.39
C ARG A 8 6.05 -24.38 4.62
N PRO A 9 5.31 -23.60 5.44
CA PRO A 9 3.87 -23.80 5.61
C PRO A 9 3.13 -23.70 4.29
N GLY A 10 2.01 -24.41 4.14
CA GLY A 10 1.12 -24.26 2.99
C GLY A 10 0.28 -22.98 3.12
N ILE A 11 -0.38 -22.60 2.04
CA ILE A 11 -1.37 -21.49 2.05
C ILE A 11 -2.50 -21.86 3.03
N ASP A 12 -3.00 -20.84 3.76
CA ASP A 12 -4.17 -20.98 4.64
C ASP A 12 -5.30 -21.74 3.95
N PRO A 13 -5.87 -22.80 4.56
CA PRO A 13 -6.87 -23.64 3.91
C PRO A 13 -8.13 -22.88 3.45
N THR A 14 -8.55 -21.86 4.21
CA THR A 14 -9.72 -21.03 3.86
C THR A 14 -9.40 -20.16 2.64
N PHE A 15 -8.21 -19.58 2.63
CA PHE A 15 -7.74 -18.78 1.49
C PHE A 15 -7.59 -19.65 0.24
N LYS A 16 -6.98 -20.83 0.39
CA LYS A 16 -6.85 -21.78 -0.71
C LYS A 16 -8.21 -22.20 -1.28
N ALA A 17 -9.17 -22.52 -0.44
CA ALA A 17 -10.51 -22.89 -0.87
C ALA A 17 -11.24 -21.74 -1.62
N LEU A 18 -11.02 -20.49 -1.18
CA LEU A 18 -11.53 -19.31 -1.89
C LEU A 18 -10.91 -19.20 -3.28
N LEU A 19 -9.59 -19.31 -3.40
CA LEU A 19 -8.87 -19.22 -4.68
C LEU A 19 -9.18 -20.36 -5.64
N ASP A 20 -9.39 -21.58 -5.11
CA ASP A 20 -9.79 -22.73 -5.92
C ASP A 20 -11.23 -22.55 -6.49
N THR A 21 -12.09 -21.82 -5.77
CA THR A 21 -13.49 -21.56 -6.19
C THR A 21 -13.59 -20.34 -7.10
N PHE A 22 -12.83 -19.29 -6.81
CA PHE A 22 -12.81 -18.03 -7.53
C PHE A 22 -11.35 -17.69 -7.88
N PRO A 23 -10.79 -18.28 -8.93
CA PRO A 23 -9.42 -18.01 -9.33
C PRO A 23 -9.28 -16.56 -9.77
N ILE A 24 -8.51 -15.80 -8.98
CA ILE A 24 -8.14 -14.42 -9.30
C ILE A 24 -6.88 -14.51 -10.15
N THR A 25 -7.06 -14.46 -11.45
CA THR A 25 -5.96 -14.52 -12.40
C THR A 25 -5.97 -13.28 -13.28
N PHE A 26 -4.82 -12.67 -13.41
CA PHE A 26 -4.56 -11.62 -14.38
C PHE A 26 -3.67 -12.19 -15.47
N ASN A 27 -3.96 -11.88 -16.72
CA ASN A 27 -3.16 -12.33 -17.85
C ASN A 27 -2.83 -11.12 -18.73
N ALA A 28 -1.55 -10.89 -18.95
CA ALA A 28 -1.08 -9.79 -19.80
C ALA A 28 -1.69 -9.82 -21.20
N ALA A 29 -1.92 -11.01 -21.76
CA ALA A 29 -2.50 -11.18 -23.09
C ALA A 29 -3.97 -10.73 -23.18
N ASP A 30 -4.70 -10.72 -22.07
CA ASP A 30 -6.09 -10.24 -22.01
C ASP A 30 -6.18 -8.70 -22.01
N GLY A 31 -5.07 -8.02 -21.67
CA GLY A 31 -4.98 -6.56 -21.58
C GLY A 31 -5.50 -5.98 -20.25
N VAL A 32 -5.13 -4.72 -20.00
CA VAL A 32 -5.40 -4.03 -18.71
C VAL A 32 -6.89 -3.88 -18.41
N GLU A 33 -7.73 -3.61 -19.41
CA GLU A 33 -9.18 -3.43 -19.21
C GLU A 33 -9.88 -4.68 -18.71
N VAL A 34 -9.46 -5.85 -19.19
CA VAL A 34 -9.97 -7.14 -18.70
C VAL A 34 -9.53 -7.37 -17.25
N ALA A 35 -8.26 -7.06 -16.93
CA ALA A 35 -7.75 -7.15 -15.57
C ALA A 35 -8.52 -6.23 -14.61
N ARG A 36 -8.77 -4.97 -14.99
CA ARG A 36 -9.61 -4.03 -14.22
C ARG A 36 -11.03 -4.55 -14.00
N SER A 37 -11.63 -5.10 -15.06
CA SER A 37 -12.96 -5.67 -14.96
C SER A 37 -13.03 -6.86 -14.00
N ARG A 38 -12.03 -7.74 -14.02
CA ARG A 38 -11.92 -8.88 -13.08
C ARG A 38 -11.74 -8.40 -11.63
N LEU A 39 -10.87 -7.42 -11.40
CA LEU A 39 -10.70 -6.85 -10.05
C LEU A 39 -12.00 -6.24 -9.52
N ARG A 40 -12.76 -5.56 -10.36
CA ARG A 40 -14.06 -4.98 -9.99
C ARG A 40 -15.12 -6.01 -9.61
N LEU A 41 -14.99 -7.27 -10.03
CA LEU A 41 -15.89 -8.34 -9.57
C LEU A 41 -15.68 -8.72 -8.10
N LEU A 42 -14.56 -8.32 -7.50
CA LEU A 42 -14.25 -8.56 -6.09
C LEU A 42 -14.77 -7.46 -5.16
N LYS A 43 -15.45 -6.44 -5.69
CA LYS A 43 -16.04 -5.37 -4.86
C LYS A 43 -16.99 -5.95 -3.82
N VAL A 44 -16.85 -5.49 -2.60
CA VAL A 44 -17.78 -5.82 -1.54
C VAL A 44 -18.98 -4.87 -1.62
N PRO A 45 -20.23 -5.39 -1.64
CA PRO A 45 -21.40 -4.53 -1.61
C PRO A 45 -21.38 -3.59 -0.40
N PRO A 46 -21.67 -2.28 -0.58
CA PRO A 46 -21.59 -1.30 0.51
C PRO A 46 -22.41 -1.63 1.76
N GLU A 47 -23.54 -2.33 1.58
CA GLU A 47 -24.42 -2.78 2.66
C GLU A 47 -23.80 -3.86 3.56
N LEU A 48 -22.70 -4.49 3.14
CA LEU A 48 -21.92 -5.46 3.92
C LEU A 48 -20.74 -4.82 4.65
N LEU A 49 -20.51 -3.52 4.42
CA LEU A 49 -19.41 -2.79 5.01
C LEU A 49 -19.87 -2.00 6.24
N PRO A 50 -18.99 -1.76 7.22
CA PRO A 50 -19.30 -0.88 8.34
C PRO A 50 -19.74 0.50 7.87
N GLU A 51 -20.79 1.05 8.47
CA GLU A 51 -21.25 2.40 8.16
C GLU A 51 -20.26 3.44 8.70
N LEU A 52 -19.85 4.36 7.83
CA LEU A 52 -18.98 5.50 8.16
C LEU A 52 -19.48 6.75 7.46
N ARG A 53 -19.14 7.92 7.99
CA ARG A 53 -19.22 9.15 7.22
C ARG A 53 -18.19 9.10 6.10
N ILE A 54 -18.65 9.27 4.86
CA ILE A 54 -17.83 9.23 3.65
C ILE A 54 -18.16 10.41 2.77
N GLU A 55 -17.13 10.96 2.13
CA GLU A 55 -17.28 12.04 1.15
C GLU A 55 -16.30 11.88 0.02
N ASP A 56 -16.78 11.94 -1.23
CA ASP A 56 -15.93 11.98 -2.41
C ASP A 56 -15.61 13.44 -2.75
N ARG A 57 -14.35 13.75 -2.97
CA ARG A 57 -13.86 15.07 -3.38
C ARG A 57 -12.91 14.95 -4.57
N THR A 58 -12.73 16.05 -5.25
CA THR A 58 -11.66 16.26 -6.22
C THR A 58 -10.69 17.28 -5.65
N VAL A 59 -9.41 16.92 -5.61
CA VAL A 59 -8.37 17.73 -4.96
C VAL A 59 -7.23 18.02 -5.93
N GLY A 60 -6.31 18.90 -5.53
CA GLY A 60 -5.14 19.22 -6.32
C GLY A 60 -4.14 20.07 -5.54
N TYR A 61 -2.89 20.11 -6.03
CA TYR A 61 -1.83 20.93 -5.48
C TYR A 61 -0.84 21.36 -6.57
N GLY A 62 -0.54 22.66 -6.61
CA GLY A 62 0.31 23.23 -7.66
C GLY A 62 -0.33 23.10 -9.04
N GLU A 63 0.40 22.48 -9.98
CA GLU A 63 -0.06 22.26 -11.34
C GLU A 63 -0.85 20.94 -11.52
N VAL A 64 -0.88 20.08 -10.49
CA VAL A 64 -1.61 18.81 -10.51
C VAL A 64 -2.98 19.02 -9.91
N SER A 65 -4.03 18.81 -10.69
CA SER A 65 -5.42 19.01 -10.31
C SER A 65 -6.26 17.78 -10.65
N ASP A 66 -7.52 17.85 -10.24
CA ASP A 66 -8.56 16.87 -10.60
C ASP A 66 -8.27 15.43 -10.11
N ILE A 67 -7.60 15.30 -8.96
CA ILE A 67 -7.34 14.02 -8.33
C ILE A 67 -8.56 13.62 -7.50
N PRO A 68 -9.28 12.53 -7.84
CA PRO A 68 -10.38 12.05 -7.02
C PRO A 68 -9.83 11.47 -5.71
N VAL A 69 -10.51 11.76 -4.61
CA VAL A 69 -10.22 11.17 -3.30
C VAL A 69 -11.52 10.80 -2.61
N ARG A 70 -11.48 9.76 -1.78
CA ARG A 70 -12.57 9.41 -0.87
C ARG A 70 -12.08 9.54 0.55
N ILE A 71 -12.83 10.30 1.34
CA ILE A 71 -12.49 10.61 2.72
C ILE A 71 -13.44 9.84 3.63
N TYR A 72 -12.87 9.14 4.61
CA TYR A 72 -13.57 8.35 5.60
C TYR A 72 -13.29 8.94 6.97
N TRP A 73 -14.34 9.26 7.73
CA TRP A 73 -14.22 9.72 9.11
C TRP A 73 -14.50 8.56 10.06
N PRO A 74 -13.63 8.33 11.07
CA PRO A 74 -13.93 7.37 12.12
C PRO A 74 -15.17 7.82 12.89
N PRO A 75 -15.89 6.89 13.57
CA PRO A 75 -16.91 7.29 14.53
C PRO A 75 -16.30 8.22 15.58
N SER A 76 -16.95 9.35 15.84
CA SER A 76 -16.55 10.29 16.91
C SER A 76 -17.45 10.09 18.11
N ASP A 77 -16.86 9.95 19.29
CA ASP A 77 -17.58 10.19 20.53
C ASP A 77 -17.62 11.71 20.75
N ASP A 78 -18.80 12.27 20.98
CA ASP A 78 -19.02 13.71 21.20
C ASP A 78 -18.25 14.29 22.41
N GLU A 79 -17.58 13.44 23.19
CA GLU A 79 -16.82 13.80 24.40
C GLU A 79 -15.30 13.96 24.16
N VAL A 80 -14.78 13.71 22.94
CA VAL A 80 -13.34 13.79 22.65
C VAL A 80 -13.03 15.13 21.98
N ASP A 81 -12.37 16.02 22.73
CA ASP A 81 -11.94 17.34 22.24
C ASP A 81 -10.74 17.29 21.26
N GLU A 82 -10.16 16.12 21.02
CA GLU A 82 -8.93 15.98 20.22
C GLU A 82 -9.26 15.64 18.77
N ALA A 83 -8.73 16.44 17.83
CA ALA A 83 -8.87 16.19 16.40
C ALA A 83 -8.22 14.82 16.05
N PRO A 84 -8.89 13.93 15.29
CA PRO A 84 -8.33 12.64 14.90
C PRO A 84 -7.09 12.81 14.01
N PRO A 85 -6.15 11.87 14.03
CA PRO A 85 -5.05 11.83 13.08
C PRO A 85 -5.55 11.54 11.66
N ILE A 86 -4.66 11.69 10.67
CA ILE A 86 -4.99 11.46 9.25
C ILE A 86 -4.08 10.39 8.67
N VAL A 87 -4.65 9.51 7.86
CA VAL A 87 -3.93 8.52 7.06
C VAL A 87 -4.22 8.79 5.58
N VAL A 88 -3.17 9.02 4.79
CA VAL A 88 -3.31 9.06 3.33
C VAL A 88 -3.04 7.67 2.80
N PHE A 89 -4.05 7.07 2.17
CA PHE A 89 -4.01 5.69 1.69
C PHE A 89 -3.89 5.64 0.17
N TYR A 90 -2.94 4.84 -0.32
CA TYR A 90 -2.71 4.57 -1.74
C TYR A 90 -3.01 3.10 -2.02
N HIS A 91 -3.93 2.85 -2.95
CA HIS A 91 -4.36 1.49 -3.28
C HIS A 91 -3.33 0.73 -4.11
N GLY A 92 -3.37 -0.61 -4.03
CA GLY A 92 -2.60 -1.52 -4.85
C GLY A 92 -3.15 -1.70 -6.27
N GLY A 93 -2.53 -2.62 -7.01
CA GLY A 93 -2.95 -2.96 -8.37
C GLY A 93 -1.89 -2.72 -9.44
N GLY A 94 -0.60 -2.83 -9.08
CA GLY A 94 0.53 -2.75 -10.03
C GLY A 94 0.60 -1.41 -10.78
N PHE A 95 0.11 -0.32 -10.18
CA PHE A 95 -0.01 1.03 -10.79
C PHE A 95 -0.94 1.09 -12.02
N CYS A 96 -1.63 0.00 -12.33
CA CYS A 96 -2.46 -0.17 -13.53
C CYS A 96 -3.91 -0.49 -13.22
N LEU A 97 -4.16 -1.05 -12.05
CA LEU A 97 -5.47 -1.51 -11.57
C LEU A 97 -5.81 -0.84 -10.25
N GLY A 98 -7.04 -1.07 -9.80
CA GLY A 98 -7.55 -0.52 -8.54
C GLY A 98 -8.31 0.78 -8.75
N ASP A 99 -9.13 1.10 -7.78
CA ASP A 99 -9.91 2.33 -7.67
C ASP A 99 -10.44 2.48 -6.24
N LEU A 100 -11.10 3.60 -5.92
CA LEU A 100 -11.71 3.87 -4.61
C LEU A 100 -12.69 2.76 -4.19
N GLU A 101 -13.37 2.16 -5.15
CA GLU A 101 -14.40 1.14 -4.90
C GLU A 101 -13.79 -0.22 -4.54
N THR A 102 -12.72 -0.61 -5.24
CA THR A 102 -12.08 -1.91 -5.02
C THR A 102 -11.34 -1.99 -3.68
N HIS A 103 -10.89 -0.83 -3.17
CA HIS A 103 -10.17 -0.72 -1.88
C HIS A 103 -11.00 -0.07 -0.77
N ASP A 104 -12.31 0.18 -0.98
CA ASP A 104 -13.21 0.71 0.05
C ASP A 104 -13.18 -0.10 1.36
N PRO A 105 -13.22 -1.48 1.35
CA PRO A 105 -13.11 -2.26 2.58
C PRO A 105 -11.82 -2.04 3.36
N VAL A 106 -10.70 -1.90 2.64
CA VAL A 106 -9.38 -1.69 3.25
C VAL A 106 -9.30 -0.30 3.88
N ALA A 107 -9.72 0.74 3.15
CA ALA A 107 -9.75 2.12 3.66
C ALA A 107 -10.64 2.25 4.91
N ARG A 108 -11.83 1.64 4.92
CA ARG A 108 -12.71 1.59 6.11
C ARG A 108 -12.07 0.90 7.29
N SER A 109 -11.38 -0.23 7.04
CA SER A 109 -10.68 -0.96 8.11
C SER A 109 -9.59 -0.11 8.75
N HIS A 110 -8.88 0.70 7.97
CA HIS A 110 -7.90 1.64 8.49
C HIS A 110 -8.56 2.76 9.28
N ALA A 111 -9.65 3.35 8.78
CA ALA A 111 -10.36 4.43 9.47
C ALA A 111 -10.88 3.98 10.83
N LEU A 112 -11.50 2.80 10.88
CA LEU A 112 -12.05 2.22 12.12
C LEU A 112 -10.95 1.78 13.09
N GLY A 113 -9.97 1.02 12.59
CA GLY A 113 -8.99 0.37 13.47
C GLY A 113 -7.90 1.32 13.97
N ALA A 114 -7.56 2.35 13.19
CA ALA A 114 -6.61 3.38 13.60
C ALA A 114 -7.27 4.59 14.27
N GLU A 115 -8.61 4.67 14.29
CA GLU A 115 -9.37 5.84 14.78
C GLU A 115 -8.87 7.13 14.11
N ALA A 116 -8.72 7.09 12.78
CA ALA A 116 -8.14 8.15 11.98
C ALA A 116 -9.04 8.53 10.79
N ILE A 117 -8.97 9.77 10.35
CA ILE A 117 -9.50 10.15 9.04
C ILE A 117 -8.64 9.46 7.99
N VAL A 118 -9.26 8.73 7.06
CA VAL A 118 -8.54 8.13 5.93
C VAL A 118 -8.89 8.89 4.66
N VAL A 119 -7.87 9.31 3.92
CA VAL A 119 -8.00 9.89 2.58
C VAL A 119 -7.43 8.90 1.58
N SER A 120 -8.31 8.15 0.90
CA SER A 120 -7.95 7.22 -0.17
C SER A 120 -7.82 7.97 -1.49
N VAL A 121 -6.70 7.79 -2.18
CA VAL A 121 -6.34 8.54 -3.38
C VAL A 121 -6.54 7.69 -4.62
N ASP A 122 -7.34 8.19 -5.59
CA ASP A 122 -7.57 7.57 -6.90
C ASP A 122 -6.58 8.19 -7.91
N TYR A 123 -5.33 7.81 -7.79
CA TYR A 123 -4.25 8.32 -8.63
C TYR A 123 -4.35 7.77 -10.05
N ARG A 124 -3.85 8.51 -11.04
CA ARG A 124 -3.86 8.12 -12.45
C ARG A 124 -3.08 6.85 -12.69
N LEU A 125 -3.67 5.94 -13.48
CA LEU A 125 -3.17 4.60 -13.73
C LEU A 125 -2.52 4.47 -15.12
N ALA A 126 -1.54 3.59 -15.21
CA ALA A 126 -0.97 3.12 -16.46
C ALA A 126 -1.91 2.05 -17.10
N PRO A 127 -1.81 1.84 -18.41
CA PRO A 127 -0.90 2.45 -19.37
C PRO A 127 -1.32 3.83 -19.87
N GLU A 128 -2.53 4.31 -19.56
CA GLU A 128 -3.02 5.62 -20.04
C GLU A 128 -2.16 6.76 -19.47
N HIS A 129 -1.68 6.60 -18.25
CA HIS A 129 -0.83 7.54 -17.55
C HIS A 129 0.35 6.80 -16.89
N PRO A 130 1.39 6.44 -17.68
CA PRO A 130 2.54 5.72 -17.16
C PRO A 130 3.32 6.56 -16.13
N TYR A 131 4.31 5.94 -15.51
CA TYR A 131 5.22 6.65 -14.61
C TYR A 131 5.75 7.96 -15.27
N PRO A 132 5.81 9.09 -14.50
CA PRO A 132 5.55 9.23 -13.07
C PRO A 132 4.16 9.81 -12.70
N ALA A 133 3.13 9.67 -13.55
CA ALA A 133 1.85 10.35 -13.35
C ALA A 133 1.21 10.06 -11.98
N GLY A 134 1.09 8.78 -11.60
CA GLY A 134 0.52 8.37 -10.31
C GLY A 134 1.33 8.87 -9.12
N VAL A 135 2.68 8.93 -9.23
CA VAL A 135 3.55 9.48 -8.18
C VAL A 135 3.26 10.97 -7.95
N ASN A 136 3.10 11.73 -9.06
CA ASN A 136 2.80 13.15 -8.99
C ASN A 136 1.43 13.43 -8.36
N ASP A 137 0.44 12.60 -8.68
CA ASP A 137 -0.89 12.71 -8.08
C ASP A 137 -0.86 12.40 -6.57
N CYS A 138 -0.18 11.32 -6.17
CA CYS A 138 -0.03 10.97 -4.77
C CYS A 138 0.68 12.06 -3.95
N TRP A 139 1.73 12.67 -4.53
CA TRP A 139 2.42 13.78 -3.90
C TRP A 139 1.53 15.02 -3.76
N ALA A 140 0.80 15.38 -4.82
CA ALA A 140 -0.13 16.50 -4.79
C ALA A 140 -1.27 16.26 -3.78
N ALA A 141 -1.83 15.05 -3.72
CA ALA A 141 -2.86 14.68 -2.76
C ALA A 141 -2.35 14.76 -1.31
N LEU A 142 -1.13 14.26 -1.03
CA LEU A 142 -0.53 14.34 0.31
C LEU A 142 -0.33 15.79 0.76
N ARG A 143 0.18 16.65 -0.15
CA ARG A 143 0.36 18.08 0.12
C ARG A 143 -0.98 18.77 0.41
N TRP A 144 -2.00 18.47 -0.42
CA TRP A 144 -3.34 19.00 -0.20
C TRP A 144 -3.90 18.57 1.15
N VAL A 145 -3.76 17.30 1.53
CA VAL A 145 -4.21 16.79 2.83
C VAL A 145 -3.55 17.55 3.98
N ALA A 146 -2.24 17.73 3.91
CA ALA A 146 -1.49 18.43 4.96
C ALA A 146 -1.95 19.90 5.14
N GLU A 147 -2.20 20.62 4.03
CA GLU A 147 -2.67 21.99 4.08
C GLU A 147 -4.12 22.13 4.52
N ASN A 148 -4.95 21.11 4.27
CA ASN A 148 -6.39 21.13 4.56
C ASN A 148 -6.77 20.25 5.78
N ALA A 149 -5.79 19.74 6.53
CA ALA A 149 -6.02 18.86 7.66
C ALA A 149 -7.05 19.38 8.66
N ALA A 150 -6.92 20.66 9.04
CA ALA A 150 -7.86 21.30 9.96
C ALA A 150 -9.28 21.46 9.37
N GLU A 151 -9.41 21.71 8.05
CA GLU A 151 -10.71 21.75 7.37
C GLU A 151 -11.40 20.40 7.38
N LEU A 152 -10.60 19.30 7.26
CA LEU A 152 -11.08 17.94 7.36
C LEU A 152 -11.49 17.56 8.80
N GLY A 153 -11.17 18.39 9.78
CA GLY A 153 -11.36 18.12 11.21
C GLY A 153 -10.25 17.23 11.78
N GLY A 154 -9.11 17.12 11.11
CA GLY A 154 -7.97 16.27 11.52
C GLY A 154 -6.81 17.09 12.09
N ASP A 155 -5.87 16.38 12.73
CA ASP A 155 -4.65 16.98 13.28
C ASP A 155 -3.51 17.00 12.23
N PRO A 156 -3.05 18.20 11.80
CA PRO A 156 -1.97 18.32 10.82
C PRO A 156 -0.60 17.79 11.32
N ASN A 157 -0.45 17.57 12.62
CA ASN A 157 0.79 17.06 13.21
C ASN A 157 0.81 15.53 13.33
N ARG A 158 -0.30 14.86 13.03
CA ARG A 158 -0.44 13.41 13.12
C ARG A 158 -0.92 12.85 11.78
N ILE A 159 -0.03 12.93 10.77
CA ILE A 159 -0.30 12.42 9.42
C ILE A 159 0.57 11.17 9.18
N ALA A 160 -0.02 10.09 8.74
CA ALA A 160 0.65 8.89 8.30
C ALA A 160 0.32 8.59 6.83
N VAL A 161 1.18 7.80 6.19
CA VAL A 161 0.92 7.23 4.87
C VAL A 161 0.74 5.72 4.98
N ALA A 162 -0.17 5.17 4.19
CA ALA A 162 -0.41 3.74 4.12
C ALA A 162 -0.69 3.30 2.68
N GLY A 163 -0.41 2.04 2.38
CA GLY A 163 -0.76 1.50 1.08
C GLY A 163 -0.39 0.04 0.94
N ASP A 164 -0.95 -0.59 -0.07
CA ASP A 164 -0.75 -2.00 -0.35
C ASP A 164 -0.11 -2.23 -1.73
N SER A 165 0.85 -3.16 -1.84
CA SER A 165 1.52 -3.52 -3.09
C SER A 165 2.15 -2.29 -3.79
N ALA A 166 1.70 -1.93 -4.98
CA ALA A 166 2.04 -0.68 -5.66
C ALA A 166 1.72 0.56 -4.81
N GLY A 167 0.62 0.56 -4.07
CA GLY A 167 0.29 1.62 -3.11
C GLY A 167 1.25 1.65 -1.92
N GLY A 168 1.78 0.51 -1.51
CA GLY A 168 2.86 0.42 -0.52
C GLY A 168 4.16 1.07 -1.02
N ASN A 169 4.47 0.91 -2.31
CA ASN A 169 5.55 1.67 -2.96
C ASN A 169 5.27 3.17 -2.88
N LEU A 170 4.10 3.60 -3.34
CA LEU A 170 3.72 5.02 -3.32
C LEU A 170 3.79 5.61 -1.91
N ALA A 171 3.33 4.89 -0.88
CA ALA A 171 3.44 5.32 0.51
C ALA A 171 4.90 5.51 0.95
N ALA A 172 5.79 4.56 0.63
CA ALA A 172 7.23 4.69 0.91
C ALA A 172 7.85 5.86 0.14
N VAL A 173 7.52 6.02 -1.15
CA VAL A 173 7.97 7.17 -1.96
C VAL A 173 7.52 8.50 -1.35
N MET A 174 6.26 8.58 -0.89
CA MET A 174 5.74 9.78 -0.24
C MET A 174 6.47 10.09 1.07
N ALA A 175 6.89 9.07 1.82
CA ALA A 175 7.71 9.27 3.02
C ALA A 175 9.08 9.90 2.68
N HIS A 176 9.74 9.44 1.61
CA HIS A 176 10.97 10.05 1.12
C HIS A 176 10.74 11.50 0.67
N LEU A 177 9.75 11.72 -0.20
CA LEU A 177 9.46 13.06 -0.72
C LEU A 177 9.10 14.05 0.39
N ALA A 178 8.35 13.63 1.40
CA ALA A 178 7.97 14.46 2.53
C ALA A 178 9.21 14.90 3.34
N ARG A 179 10.10 13.97 3.66
CA ARG A 179 11.37 14.26 4.33
C ARG A 179 12.26 15.18 3.50
N ASP A 180 12.49 14.84 2.23
CA ASP A 180 13.43 15.52 1.35
C ASP A 180 12.97 16.93 0.96
N ASN A 181 11.68 17.21 1.07
CA ASN A 181 11.10 18.54 0.82
C ASN A 181 10.63 19.25 2.11
N ALA A 182 11.09 18.85 3.28
CA ALA A 182 10.67 19.47 4.55
C ALA A 182 10.85 20.99 4.56
N ASP A 183 11.97 21.49 4.05
CA ASP A 183 12.27 22.94 3.94
C ASP A 183 11.40 23.67 2.91
N GLN A 184 10.69 22.92 2.05
CA GLN A 184 9.79 23.43 1.01
C GLN A 184 8.32 23.18 1.37
N GLY A 185 8.03 22.94 2.65
CA GLY A 185 6.70 22.65 3.17
C GLY A 185 6.23 21.22 2.93
N GLY A 186 7.15 20.28 2.80
CA GLY A 186 6.82 18.85 2.87
C GLY A 186 6.18 18.52 4.22
N PRO A 187 5.08 17.73 4.27
CA PRO A 187 4.42 17.42 5.53
C PRO A 187 5.30 16.53 6.42
N ALA A 188 5.28 16.79 7.74
CA ALA A 188 5.88 15.87 8.69
C ALA A 188 5.00 14.61 8.79
N LEU A 189 5.57 13.44 8.49
CA LEU A 189 4.87 12.16 8.62
C LEU A 189 5.27 11.45 9.91
N THR A 190 4.28 10.89 10.61
CA THR A 190 4.49 10.19 11.88
C THR A 190 4.71 8.70 11.71
N PHE A 191 4.21 8.11 10.62
CA PHE A 191 4.29 6.66 10.39
C PHE A 191 4.12 6.31 8.92
N GLN A 192 4.61 5.12 8.51
CA GLN A 192 4.32 4.49 7.24
C GLN A 192 3.87 3.04 7.45
N LEU A 193 2.68 2.68 6.95
CA LEU A 193 2.13 1.33 6.99
C LEU A 193 2.15 0.73 5.60
N LEU A 194 3.00 -0.27 5.38
CA LEU A 194 3.29 -0.83 4.07
C LEU A 194 2.85 -2.30 4.01
N TRP A 195 1.82 -2.60 3.23
CA TRP A 195 1.36 -3.95 3.01
C TRP A 195 2.03 -4.52 1.76
N TYR A 196 2.80 -5.61 1.92
CA TYR A 196 3.51 -6.33 0.85
C TYR A 196 4.05 -5.42 -0.27
N PRO A 197 4.84 -4.38 0.08
CA PRO A 197 5.19 -3.32 -0.86
C PRO A 197 6.20 -3.80 -1.91
N VAL A 198 6.19 -3.20 -3.11
CA VAL A 198 7.26 -3.28 -4.09
C VAL A 198 8.19 -2.09 -3.92
N VAL A 199 9.42 -2.28 -3.42
CA VAL A 199 10.28 -1.16 -3.00
C VAL A 199 11.71 -1.19 -3.54
N THR A 200 12.19 -2.35 -4.03
CA THR A 200 13.54 -2.49 -4.60
C THR A 200 13.54 -2.54 -6.13
N ALA A 201 12.46 -3.03 -6.73
CA ALA A 201 12.37 -3.43 -8.14
C ALA A 201 13.45 -4.47 -8.57
N ASP A 202 14.05 -5.17 -7.60
CA ASP A 202 15.07 -6.21 -7.84
C ASP A 202 14.41 -7.58 -8.02
N LEU A 203 14.17 -7.96 -9.27
CA LEU A 203 13.56 -9.25 -9.64
C LEU A 203 14.48 -10.45 -9.41
N SER A 204 15.73 -10.26 -8.93
CA SER A 204 16.67 -11.32 -8.61
C SER A 204 16.54 -11.83 -7.17
N LEU A 205 15.74 -11.19 -6.34
CA LEU A 205 15.50 -11.65 -4.97
C LEU A 205 14.90 -13.06 -4.94
N PRO A 206 15.27 -13.91 -3.98
CA PRO A 206 14.88 -15.33 -3.94
C PRO A 206 13.37 -15.56 -4.04
N SER A 207 12.56 -14.72 -3.40
CA SER A 207 11.09 -14.83 -3.41
C SER A 207 10.47 -14.75 -4.81
N PHE A 208 11.09 -14.05 -5.76
CA PHE A 208 10.62 -14.01 -7.16
C PHE A 208 10.73 -15.37 -7.86
N THR A 209 11.73 -16.17 -7.50
CA THR A 209 11.88 -17.54 -8.03
C THR A 209 11.02 -18.53 -7.25
N GLU A 210 11.04 -18.45 -5.92
CA GLU A 210 10.30 -19.33 -5.03
C GLU A 210 8.79 -19.24 -5.22
N ASN A 211 8.31 -18.06 -5.55
CA ASN A 211 6.89 -17.69 -5.71
C ASN A 211 6.51 -17.34 -7.16
N ALA A 212 7.30 -17.77 -8.15
CA ALA A 212 7.07 -17.43 -9.56
C ALA A 212 5.67 -17.82 -10.08
N PHE A 213 5.01 -18.76 -9.43
CA PHE A 213 3.65 -19.26 -9.74
C PHE A 213 2.70 -19.09 -8.57
N ALA A 214 2.94 -18.12 -7.69
CA ALA A 214 2.04 -17.86 -6.58
C ALA A 214 0.66 -17.39 -7.07
N PRO A 215 -0.41 -17.65 -6.30
CA PRO A 215 -1.73 -17.16 -6.66
C PRO A 215 -1.82 -15.63 -6.50
N ILE A 216 -2.70 -15.00 -7.25
CA ILE A 216 -2.99 -13.55 -7.32
C ILE A 216 -1.86 -12.77 -8.01
N LEU A 217 -0.62 -12.90 -7.55
CA LEU A 217 0.54 -12.25 -8.14
C LEU A 217 1.59 -13.30 -8.48
N ASP A 218 1.77 -13.55 -9.74
CA ASP A 218 2.82 -14.41 -10.30
C ASP A 218 3.81 -13.60 -11.15
N ARG A 219 4.79 -14.27 -11.71
CA ARG A 219 5.81 -13.61 -12.52
C ARG A 219 5.24 -12.96 -13.77
N ASP A 220 4.31 -13.64 -14.46
CA ASP A 220 3.73 -13.13 -15.69
C ASP A 220 2.91 -11.86 -15.47
N VAL A 221 2.21 -11.78 -14.31
CA VAL A 221 1.47 -10.58 -13.89
C VAL A 221 2.42 -9.43 -13.58
N ILE A 222 3.54 -9.70 -12.89
CA ILE A 222 4.55 -8.67 -12.61
C ILE A 222 5.13 -8.12 -13.92
N ASP A 223 5.49 -9.00 -14.86
CA ASP A 223 6.05 -8.60 -16.15
C ASP A 223 5.05 -7.75 -16.97
N ALA A 224 3.74 -8.06 -16.86
CA ALA A 224 2.69 -7.24 -17.47
C ALA A 224 2.59 -5.83 -16.86
N PHE A 225 2.61 -5.74 -15.53
CA PHE A 225 2.57 -4.44 -14.85
C PHE A 225 3.79 -3.58 -15.20
N LEU A 226 4.98 -4.17 -15.23
CA LEU A 226 6.20 -3.47 -15.64
C LEU A 226 6.09 -2.92 -17.07
N LEU A 227 5.58 -3.73 -18.00
CA LEU A 227 5.37 -3.30 -19.40
C LEU A 227 4.40 -2.12 -19.50
N TRP A 228 3.31 -2.12 -18.73
CA TRP A 228 2.30 -1.07 -18.78
C TRP A 228 2.72 0.20 -18.04
N TYR A 229 3.39 0.04 -16.88
CA TYR A 229 3.78 1.17 -16.04
C TYR A 229 5.06 1.87 -16.49
N LEU A 230 6.01 1.11 -17.04
CA LEU A 230 7.38 1.55 -17.36
C LEU A 230 7.73 1.26 -18.84
N PRO A 231 6.90 1.65 -19.84
CA PRO A 231 7.08 1.23 -21.22
C PRO A 231 8.44 1.63 -21.81
N ASP A 232 9.02 2.76 -21.36
CA ASP A 232 10.26 3.34 -21.90
C ASP A 232 11.39 3.38 -20.85
N THR A 233 11.26 2.67 -19.72
CA THR A 233 12.25 2.68 -18.63
C THR A 233 13.11 1.43 -18.68
N ASP A 234 14.43 1.62 -18.71
CA ASP A 234 15.38 0.50 -18.54
C ASP A 234 15.42 0.07 -17.08
N ILE A 235 14.96 -1.15 -16.82
CA ILE A 235 14.93 -1.77 -15.48
C ILE A 235 15.97 -2.87 -15.30
N THR A 236 16.92 -3.00 -16.24
CA THR A 236 17.96 -4.05 -16.19
C THR A 236 18.94 -3.87 -15.04
N ASP A 237 19.14 -2.63 -14.60
CA ASP A 237 19.88 -2.30 -13.37
C ASP A 237 18.92 -1.71 -12.33
N PRO A 238 18.37 -2.51 -11.41
CA PRO A 238 17.42 -2.02 -10.41
C PRO A 238 18.05 -0.96 -9.48
N THR A 239 19.38 -0.95 -9.31
CA THR A 239 20.08 0.00 -8.44
C THR A 239 20.19 1.41 -9.04
N ALA A 240 20.02 1.53 -10.36
CA ALA A 240 20.02 2.80 -11.08
C ALA A 240 18.65 3.50 -11.11
N LEU A 241 17.60 2.80 -10.67
CA LEU A 241 16.25 3.34 -10.66
C LEU A 241 16.11 4.47 -9.63
N PRO A 242 15.35 5.54 -9.95
CA PRO A 242 15.13 6.64 -9.03
C PRO A 242 14.31 6.19 -7.80
N ILE A 243 14.46 6.89 -6.68
CA ILE A 243 13.75 6.61 -5.43
C ILE A 243 12.21 6.67 -5.59
N THR A 244 11.73 7.35 -6.60
CA THR A 244 10.30 7.41 -6.93
C THR A 244 9.76 6.16 -7.65
N LEU A 245 10.63 5.22 -7.98
CA LEU A 245 10.30 3.86 -8.44
C LEU A 245 10.75 2.80 -7.42
N ALA A 246 11.98 2.93 -6.93
CA ALA A 246 12.62 2.00 -6.02
C ALA A 246 13.11 2.75 -4.75
N PRO A 247 12.22 3.03 -3.78
CA PRO A 247 12.57 3.82 -2.60
C PRO A 247 13.68 3.20 -1.74
N ALA A 248 13.91 1.90 -1.84
CA ALA A 248 15.03 1.22 -1.20
C ALA A 248 16.41 1.63 -1.75
N ASN A 249 16.47 2.27 -2.93
CA ASN A 249 17.72 2.76 -3.54
C ASN A 249 18.18 4.10 -2.97
N ALA A 250 17.44 4.71 -2.04
CA ALA A 250 17.86 5.96 -1.43
C ALA A 250 19.25 5.79 -0.77
N ALA A 251 20.15 6.72 -1.06
CA ALA A 251 21.49 6.72 -0.47
C ALA A 251 21.46 6.91 1.06
N ASP A 252 20.41 7.54 1.58
CA ASP A 252 20.17 7.77 3.00
C ASP A 252 18.69 7.55 3.31
N LEU A 253 18.41 6.62 4.22
CA LEU A 253 17.07 6.34 4.73
C LEU A 253 16.84 6.94 6.13
N SER A 254 17.84 7.62 6.70
CA SER A 254 17.68 8.25 8.02
C SER A 254 16.61 9.35 7.99
N GLY A 255 15.95 9.57 9.13
CA GLY A 255 14.91 10.60 9.27
C GLY A 255 13.59 10.29 8.58
N LEU A 256 13.44 9.13 7.96
CA LEU A 256 12.12 8.63 7.52
C LEU A 256 11.24 8.30 8.73
N PRO A 257 9.91 8.35 8.59
CA PRO A 257 9.01 7.94 9.67
C PRO A 257 9.16 6.45 9.99
N PRO A 258 8.93 6.03 11.25
CA PRO A 258 8.86 4.62 11.62
C PRO A 258 7.90 3.85 10.73
N ALA A 259 8.14 2.53 10.54
CA ALA A 259 7.39 1.71 9.62
C ALA A 259 6.84 0.44 10.27
N TYR A 260 5.68 -0.02 9.79
CA TYR A 260 5.27 -1.42 9.86
C TYR A 260 5.17 -1.96 8.43
N ILE A 261 5.83 -3.10 8.18
CA ILE A 261 5.85 -3.73 6.87
C ILE A 261 5.29 -5.15 7.02
N GLY A 262 4.12 -5.36 6.45
CA GLY A 262 3.50 -6.69 6.38
C GLY A 262 3.86 -7.37 5.07
N THR A 263 4.41 -8.58 5.11
CA THR A 263 4.70 -9.40 3.92
C THR A 263 3.95 -10.72 3.99
N ALA A 264 3.95 -11.49 2.92
CA ALA A 264 3.33 -12.82 2.87
C ALA A 264 4.36 -13.87 2.39
N GLU A 265 4.33 -15.06 2.98
CA GLU A 265 5.25 -16.13 2.62
C GLU A 265 5.09 -16.58 1.16
N HIS A 266 3.84 -16.63 0.68
CA HIS A 266 3.51 -17.03 -0.68
C HIS A 266 3.35 -15.85 -1.63
N ASP A 267 4.39 -14.99 -1.68
CA ASP A 267 4.38 -13.73 -2.44
C ASP A 267 5.75 -13.48 -3.08
N PRO A 268 5.83 -13.21 -4.40
CA PRO A 268 7.07 -12.79 -5.04
C PRO A 268 7.72 -11.57 -4.38
N LEU A 269 6.94 -10.65 -3.80
CA LEU A 269 7.41 -9.43 -3.14
C LEU A 269 7.80 -9.62 -1.67
N ARG A 270 7.80 -10.88 -1.14
CA ARG A 270 8.16 -11.15 0.27
C ARG A 270 9.51 -10.53 0.66
N ASP A 271 10.54 -10.83 -0.12
CA ASP A 271 11.91 -10.43 0.17
C ASP A 271 12.13 -8.93 -0.12
N ASP A 272 11.31 -8.35 -0.97
CA ASP A 272 11.29 -6.91 -1.29
C ASP A 272 10.96 -6.10 -0.03
N GLY A 273 9.83 -6.38 0.60
CA GLY A 273 9.45 -5.74 1.87
C GLY A 273 10.42 -6.03 3.01
N ALA A 274 10.93 -7.27 3.11
CA ALA A 274 11.91 -7.65 4.12
C ALA A 274 13.22 -6.85 3.98
N ARG A 275 13.69 -6.66 2.75
CA ARG A 275 14.89 -5.85 2.46
C ARG A 275 14.72 -4.40 2.88
N TYR A 276 13.56 -3.82 2.62
CA TYR A 276 13.31 -2.43 3.02
C TYR A 276 13.27 -2.26 4.54
N ALA A 277 12.65 -3.19 5.27
CA ALA A 277 12.67 -3.20 6.73
C ALA A 277 14.10 -3.26 7.29
N GLU A 278 14.95 -4.12 6.71
CA GLU A 278 16.36 -4.21 7.06
C GLU A 278 17.10 -2.88 6.84
N LEU A 279 16.93 -2.26 5.66
CA LEU A 279 17.58 -1.00 5.30
C LEU A 279 17.15 0.16 6.21
N LEU A 280 15.84 0.27 6.53
CA LEU A 280 15.34 1.26 7.48
C LEU A 280 15.99 1.09 8.86
N ASN A 281 16.00 -0.14 9.39
CA ASN A 281 16.61 -0.43 10.70
C ASN A 281 18.12 -0.13 10.72
N LEU A 282 18.85 -0.44 9.65
CA LEU A 282 20.27 -0.08 9.51
C LEU A 282 20.49 1.43 9.49
N ALA A 283 19.55 2.19 8.95
CA ALA A 283 19.57 3.66 8.96
C ALA A 283 19.09 4.28 10.27
N GLY A 284 18.76 3.47 11.29
CA GLY A 284 18.26 3.94 12.58
C GLY A 284 16.77 4.33 12.59
N VAL A 285 16.03 3.97 11.55
CA VAL A 285 14.58 4.16 11.47
C VAL A 285 13.89 2.88 11.96
N PRO A 286 13.09 2.93 13.04
CA PRO A 286 12.39 1.75 13.55
C PRO A 286 11.45 1.18 12.50
N ALA A 287 11.67 -0.06 12.08
CA ALA A 287 10.81 -0.77 11.14
C ALA A 287 10.48 -2.16 11.70
N GLU A 288 9.20 -2.42 11.91
CA GLU A 288 8.67 -3.73 12.28
C GLU A 288 8.30 -4.49 11.01
N LEU A 289 8.84 -5.70 10.86
CA LEU A 289 8.50 -6.62 9.78
C LEU A 289 7.63 -7.75 10.31
N SER A 290 6.48 -7.99 9.69
CA SER A 290 5.62 -9.16 9.94
C SER A 290 5.45 -9.96 8.66
N ASN A 291 6.11 -11.12 8.59
CA ASN A 291 5.91 -12.05 7.47
C ASN A 291 4.81 -13.06 7.82
N GLU A 292 3.76 -13.11 7.02
CA GLU A 292 2.61 -13.97 7.26
C GLU A 292 2.81 -15.34 6.61
N PRO A 293 3.02 -16.40 7.41
CA PRO A 293 3.58 -17.67 6.92
C PRO A 293 2.63 -18.48 6.03
N THR A 294 1.34 -18.17 6.03
CA THR A 294 0.30 -18.91 5.30
C THR A 294 -0.48 -18.05 4.31
N LEU A 295 -0.11 -16.77 4.20
CA LEU A 295 -0.83 -15.84 3.34
C LEU A 295 -0.14 -15.66 1.97
N VAL A 296 -0.90 -15.07 1.05
CA VAL A 296 -0.50 -14.75 -0.33
C VAL A 296 -0.48 -13.23 -0.52
N HIS A 297 0.07 -12.77 -1.65
CA HIS A 297 -0.01 -11.36 -2.03
C HIS A 297 -1.44 -10.82 -1.97
N GLY A 298 -1.61 -9.55 -1.57
CA GLY A 298 -2.93 -8.91 -1.56
C GLY A 298 -3.82 -9.31 -0.38
N TYR A 299 -3.34 -10.03 0.61
CA TYR A 299 -4.15 -10.57 1.70
C TYR A 299 -4.99 -9.52 2.45
N ALA A 300 -4.55 -8.27 2.55
CA ALA A 300 -5.29 -7.22 3.25
C ALA A 300 -6.68 -6.97 2.63
N ASN A 301 -6.83 -7.20 1.33
CA ASN A 301 -8.10 -7.08 0.61
C ASN A 301 -9.09 -8.21 0.95
N PHE A 302 -8.63 -9.26 1.62
CA PHE A 302 -9.44 -10.43 2.00
C PHE A 302 -9.72 -10.53 3.50
N ALA A 303 -9.38 -9.49 4.28
CA ALA A 303 -9.54 -9.48 5.73
C ALA A 303 -11.00 -9.69 6.20
N LEU A 304 -12.01 -9.36 5.39
CA LEU A 304 -13.41 -9.59 5.72
C LEU A 304 -13.83 -11.07 5.66
N VAL A 305 -13.10 -11.89 4.91
CA VAL A 305 -13.52 -13.27 4.62
C VAL A 305 -12.47 -14.33 5.00
N ILE A 306 -11.23 -13.93 5.22
CA ILE A 306 -10.11 -14.80 5.59
C ILE A 306 -9.63 -14.43 7.01
N PRO A 307 -9.89 -15.26 8.03
CA PRO A 307 -9.51 -14.97 9.41
C PRO A 307 -8.02 -14.69 9.60
N ALA A 308 -7.14 -15.45 8.96
CA ALA A 308 -5.69 -15.22 9.04
C ALA A 308 -5.29 -13.85 8.46
N ALA A 309 -5.95 -13.41 7.38
CA ALA A 309 -5.74 -12.08 6.82
C ALA A 309 -6.28 -10.98 7.74
N ALA A 310 -7.43 -11.22 8.39
CA ALA A 310 -7.98 -10.29 9.38
C ALA A 310 -7.04 -10.10 10.59
N GLU A 311 -6.45 -11.17 11.09
CA GLU A 311 -5.45 -11.10 12.17
C GLU A 311 -4.20 -10.35 11.74
N ALA A 312 -3.68 -10.63 10.54
CA ALA A 312 -2.51 -9.96 10.00
C ALA A 312 -2.73 -8.45 9.83
N THR A 313 -3.84 -8.06 9.21
CA THR A 313 -4.19 -6.64 9.02
C THR A 313 -4.43 -5.92 10.34
N SER A 314 -5.08 -6.58 11.31
CA SER A 314 -5.32 -6.00 12.63
C SER A 314 -4.02 -5.65 13.35
N ARG A 315 -2.94 -6.46 13.22
CA ARG A 315 -1.64 -6.15 13.83
C ARG A 315 -1.03 -4.87 13.27
N GLY A 316 -0.97 -4.72 11.94
CA GLY A 316 -0.40 -3.51 11.33
C GLY A 316 -1.25 -2.26 11.57
N ILE A 317 -2.58 -2.38 11.57
CA ILE A 317 -3.48 -1.28 11.92
C ILE A 317 -3.30 -0.89 13.40
N ALA A 318 -3.08 -1.84 14.30
CA ALA A 318 -2.77 -1.56 15.70
C ALA A 318 -1.43 -0.83 15.86
N ALA A 319 -0.41 -1.19 15.06
CA ALA A 319 0.86 -0.46 15.04
C ALA A 319 0.68 0.99 14.53
N LEU A 320 -0.11 1.18 13.47
CA LEU A 320 -0.49 2.49 12.95
C LEU A 320 -1.20 3.32 14.02
N ARG A 321 -2.23 2.76 14.66
CA ARG A 321 -2.96 3.41 15.75
C ARG A 321 -2.03 3.84 16.88
N LYS A 322 -1.15 2.94 17.33
CA LYS A 322 -0.19 3.24 18.39
C LYS A 322 0.74 4.41 18.03
N ALA A 323 1.14 4.51 16.77
CA ALA A 323 2.00 5.61 16.32
C ALA A 323 1.26 6.94 16.22
N LEU A 324 -0.03 6.90 15.90
CA LEU A 324 -0.89 8.08 15.73
C LEU A 324 -1.50 8.57 17.05
N HIS A 325 -1.56 7.74 18.10
CA HIS A 325 -2.09 8.06 19.44
C HIS A 325 -1.03 7.71 20.51
N PRO A 326 0.08 8.51 20.58
CA PRO A 326 1.24 8.24 21.44
C PRO A 326 0.96 8.40 22.94
#